data_30c3da68244e497dad8f2115bf495eb9
#
_entry.id   30c3da68244e497dad8f2115bf495eb9
#
_cell.length_a   1.000
_cell.length_b   1.000
_cell.length_c   1.000
_cell.angle_alpha   90.00
_cell.angle_beta   90.00
_cell.angle_gamma   90.00
#
_symmetry.space_group_name_H-M   'P 1'
#
loop_
_entity.id
_entity.type
_entity.pdbx_description
1 polymer ?
#
loop_
_entity_poly.entity_id
_entity_poly.type
_entity_poly.pdbx_seq_one_letter_code
_entity_poly.pdbx_strand_id
1 'polypeptide(L)' 'MVVNNNLVNAAKKKYEAQIEEALATLHIYFTNSVGIGEHPDLLTEVDKYVELLESASGKLEVLNKYFIIDEDKSVLKG' A
#
# COMPACT_ATOMS: atom_id res chain seq x y z
N MET A 1 -6.61 25.19 -2.82
CA MET A 1 -5.60 24.67 -3.74
C MET A 1 -6.24 23.72 -4.74
N VAL A 2 -5.86 23.86 -5.99
CA VAL A 2 -6.38 22.95 -7.01
C VAL A 2 -5.57 21.67 -7.00
N VAL A 3 -6.25 20.56 -6.94
CA VAL A 3 -5.60 19.24 -6.88
C VAL A 3 -5.91 18.48 -8.15
N ASN A 4 -4.89 17.84 -8.73
CA ASN A 4 -5.07 16.99 -9.90
C ASN A 4 -5.65 15.66 -9.44
N ASN A 5 -6.96 15.52 -9.60
CA ASN A 5 -7.65 14.34 -9.09
C ASN A 5 -7.15 13.05 -9.73
N ASN A 6 -6.84 13.09 -11.02
CA ASN A 6 -6.37 11.89 -11.70
C ASN A 6 -5.02 11.44 -11.14
N LEU A 7 -4.14 12.40 -10.88
CA LEU A 7 -2.82 12.06 -10.34
C LEU A 7 -2.93 11.56 -8.91
N VAL A 8 -3.78 12.21 -8.11
CA VAL A 8 -3.97 11.75 -6.74
C VAL A 8 -4.56 10.34 -6.72
N ASN A 9 -5.54 10.08 -7.56
CA ASN A 9 -6.14 8.75 -7.62
C ASN A 9 -5.14 7.70 -8.07
N ALA A 10 -4.31 8.03 -9.05
CA ALA A 10 -3.29 7.09 -9.51
C ALA A 10 -2.30 6.77 -8.39
N ALA A 11 -1.91 7.78 -7.63
CA ALA A 11 -0.99 7.56 -6.51
C ALA A 11 -1.63 6.69 -5.46
N LYS A 12 -2.90 6.93 -5.14
CA LYS A 12 -3.59 6.09 -4.16
C LYS A 12 -3.65 4.64 -4.61
N LYS A 13 -3.97 4.41 -5.88
CA LYS A 13 -4.05 3.05 -6.39
C LYS A 13 -2.68 2.37 -6.36
N LYS A 14 -1.64 3.13 -6.64
CA LYS A 14 -0.30 2.58 -6.56
C LYS A 14 0.00 2.10 -5.15
N TYR A 15 -0.30 2.93 -4.16
CA TYR A 15 0.01 2.56 -2.78
C TYR A 15 -0.89 1.43 -2.29
N GLU A 16 -2.16 1.42 -2.71
CA GLU A 16 -3.05 0.31 -2.37
C GLU A 16 -2.53 -1.00 -2.94
N ALA A 17 -2.04 -0.96 -4.18
CA ALA A 17 -1.49 -2.17 -4.79
C ALA A 17 -0.24 -2.64 -4.05
N GLN A 18 0.61 -1.72 -3.63
CA GLN A 18 1.80 -2.08 -2.88
C GLN A 18 1.45 -2.68 -1.51
N ILE A 19 0.41 -2.16 -0.87
CA ILE A 19 -0.06 -2.72 0.39
C ILE A 19 -0.52 -4.16 0.18
N GLU A 20 -1.30 -4.39 -0.87
CA GLU A 20 -1.79 -5.74 -1.14
C GLU A 20 -0.66 -6.69 -1.48
N GLU A 21 0.31 -6.21 -2.25
CA GLU A 21 1.47 -7.03 -2.58
C GLU A 21 2.23 -7.43 -1.33
N ALA A 22 2.47 -6.46 -0.45
CA ALA A 22 3.21 -6.74 0.77
C ALA A 22 2.45 -7.71 1.67
N LEU A 23 1.14 -7.50 1.83
CA LEU A 23 0.34 -8.37 2.67
C LEU A 23 0.31 -9.79 2.13
N ALA A 24 0.13 -9.94 0.83
CA ALA A 24 0.07 -11.28 0.24
C ALA A 24 1.40 -12.00 0.39
N THR A 25 2.49 -11.29 0.16
CA THR A 25 3.81 -11.88 0.24
C THR A 25 4.16 -12.27 1.67
N LEU A 26 3.89 -11.37 2.62
CA LEU A 26 4.15 -11.65 4.02
C LEU A 26 3.29 -12.81 4.53
N HIS A 27 2.05 -12.87 4.05
CA HIS A 27 1.18 -13.97 4.43
C HIS A 27 1.80 -15.32 4.04
N ILE A 28 2.34 -15.38 2.83
CA ILE A 28 2.98 -16.61 2.37
C ILE A 28 4.18 -16.94 3.26
N TYR A 29 5.02 -15.96 3.53
CA TYR A 29 6.20 -16.18 4.35
C TYR A 29 5.83 -16.66 5.75
N PHE A 30 4.79 -16.08 6.34
CA PHE A 30 4.44 -16.42 7.73
C PHE A 30 3.66 -17.70 7.84
N THR A 31 2.95 -18.12 6.79
CA THR A 31 2.11 -19.31 6.89
C THR A 31 2.68 -20.51 6.17
N ASN A 32 3.64 -20.30 5.28
CA ASN A 32 4.20 -21.39 4.49
C ASN A 32 5.71 -21.25 4.37
N SER A 33 6.35 -20.94 5.49
CA SER A 33 7.78 -20.72 5.50
C SER A 33 8.56 -21.99 5.15
N VAL A 34 7.96 -23.15 5.34
CA VAL A 34 8.63 -24.40 5.01
C VAL A 34 8.95 -24.46 3.53
N GLY A 35 8.06 -23.97 2.69
CA GLY A 35 8.27 -23.98 1.25
C GLY A 35 9.41 -23.09 0.80
N ILE A 36 9.83 -22.16 1.63
CA ILE A 36 10.92 -21.25 1.33
C ILE A 36 11.99 -21.31 2.42
N GLY A 37 11.92 -22.33 3.25
CA GLY A 37 12.74 -22.40 4.45
C GLY A 37 14.23 -22.52 4.19
N GLU A 38 14.60 -22.91 2.98
CA GLU A 38 16.02 -23.01 2.68
C GLU A 38 16.63 -21.69 2.27
N HIS A 39 15.81 -20.68 2.16
CA HIS A 39 16.28 -19.36 1.80
C HIS A 39 16.99 -18.76 3.01
N PRO A 40 18.30 -18.57 2.93
CA PRO A 40 19.04 -18.10 4.10
C PRO A 40 18.67 -16.68 4.53
N ASP A 41 18.06 -15.92 3.63
CA ASP A 41 17.74 -14.52 3.90
C ASP A 41 16.25 -14.29 4.07
N LEU A 42 15.54 -15.29 4.60
CA LEU A 42 14.11 -15.14 4.77
C LEU A 42 13.77 -13.95 5.64
N LEU A 43 14.51 -13.73 6.70
CA LEU A 43 14.24 -12.60 7.58
C LEU A 43 14.45 -11.27 6.85
N THR A 44 15.47 -11.23 5.99
CA THR A 44 15.70 -10.03 5.19
C THR A 44 14.55 -9.77 4.24
N GLU A 45 13.99 -10.82 3.65
CA GLU A 45 12.83 -10.67 2.78
C GLU A 45 11.61 -10.19 3.54
N VAL A 46 11.39 -10.74 4.74
CA VAL A 46 10.29 -10.27 5.58
C VAL A 46 10.43 -8.79 5.88
N ASP A 47 11.65 -8.38 6.26
CA ASP A 47 11.89 -6.98 6.58
C ASP A 47 11.61 -6.08 5.38
N LYS A 48 11.98 -6.53 4.20
CA LYS A 48 11.76 -5.77 2.98
C LYS A 48 10.28 -5.50 2.75
N TYR A 49 9.45 -6.52 2.94
CA TYR A 49 8.03 -6.35 2.69
C TYR A 49 7.30 -5.66 3.83
N VAL A 50 7.79 -5.80 5.05
CA VAL A 50 7.25 -5.00 6.15
C VAL A 50 7.52 -3.52 5.91
N GLU A 51 8.72 -3.21 5.41
CA GLU A 51 9.06 -1.83 5.09
C GLU A 51 8.17 -1.31 3.95
N LEU A 52 7.94 -2.12 2.93
CA LEU A 52 7.05 -1.72 1.84
C LEU A 52 5.66 -1.45 2.36
N LEU A 53 5.15 -2.32 3.24
CA LEU A 53 3.83 -2.15 3.80
C LEU A 53 3.73 -0.87 4.61
N GLU A 54 4.72 -0.62 5.44
CA GLU A 54 4.73 0.58 6.27
C GLU A 54 4.79 1.84 5.40
N SER A 55 5.68 1.83 4.42
CA SER A 55 5.86 2.99 3.56
C SER A 55 4.61 3.29 2.75
N ALA A 56 4.04 2.27 2.13
CA ALA A 56 2.85 2.48 1.31
C ALA A 56 1.66 2.90 2.15
N SER A 57 1.50 2.30 3.33
CA SER A 57 0.40 2.66 4.22
C SER A 57 0.51 4.11 4.68
N GLY A 58 1.73 4.52 5.03
CA GLY A 58 1.94 5.90 5.45
C GLY A 58 1.68 6.89 4.33
N LYS A 59 2.13 6.55 3.13
CA LYS A 59 1.92 7.43 1.99
C LYS A 59 0.44 7.56 1.65
N LEU A 60 -0.28 6.45 1.71
CA LEU A 60 -1.72 6.49 1.45
C LEU A 60 -2.42 7.34 2.51
N GLU A 61 -2.02 7.19 3.75
CA GLU A 61 -2.60 7.98 4.82
C GLU A 61 -2.38 9.46 4.59
N VAL A 62 -1.18 9.84 4.14
CA VAL A 62 -0.88 11.23 3.85
C VAL A 62 -1.80 11.77 2.78
N LEU A 63 -2.01 10.99 1.70
CA LEU A 63 -2.88 11.44 0.65
C LEU A 63 -4.31 11.59 1.14
N ASN A 64 -4.78 10.65 1.93
CA ASN A 64 -6.15 10.71 2.43
C ASN A 64 -6.35 11.83 3.43
N LYS A 65 -5.30 12.22 4.13
CA LYS A 65 -5.40 13.24 5.14
C LYS A 65 -5.28 14.65 4.57
N TYR A 66 -4.35 14.84 3.64
CA TYR A 66 -4.03 16.17 3.18
C TYR A 66 -4.52 16.50 1.79
N PHE A 67 -4.87 15.50 1.00
CA PHE A 67 -5.25 15.71 -0.39
C PHE A 67 -6.58 15.05 -0.70
N ILE A 68 -7.59 15.45 0.07
CA ILE A 68 -8.94 14.93 -0.09
C ILE A 68 -9.51 15.43 -1.41
N ILE A 69 -10.09 14.50 -2.15
CA ILE A 69 -10.68 14.83 -3.44
C ILE A 69 -12.14 15.16 -3.23
N ASP A 70 -12.56 16.31 -3.73
CA ASP A 70 -13.92 16.77 -3.55
C ASP A 70 -14.93 16.10 -4.45
N GLU A 71 -14.48 15.33 -5.41
CA GLU A 71 -15.42 14.69 -6.33
C GLU A 71 -16.44 13.83 -5.62
N ASP A 72 -16.05 13.23 -4.49
CA ASP A 72 -17.00 12.45 -3.71
C ASP A 72 -18.12 13.32 -3.18
N LYS A 73 -17.77 14.51 -2.74
CA LYS A 73 -18.80 15.44 -2.25
C LYS A 73 -19.72 15.84 -3.38
N SER A 74 -19.18 16.03 -4.57
CA SER A 74 -19.99 16.37 -5.71
C SER A 74 -20.99 15.28 -6.01
N VAL A 75 -20.54 14.05 -5.94
CA VAL A 75 -21.42 12.91 -6.20
C VAL A 75 -22.53 12.86 -5.15
N LEU A 76 -22.18 13.08 -3.90
CA LEU A 76 -23.17 13.02 -2.84
C LEU A 76 -24.20 14.11 -2.98
N LYS A 77 -23.82 15.23 -3.50
CA LYS A 77 -24.76 16.33 -3.69
C LYS A 77 -25.64 16.14 -4.89
N GLY A 78 -25.16 15.42 -5.86
CA GLY A 78 -25.91 15.16 -7.07
C GLY A 78 -26.98 14.13 -6.84
#